data_bcd37a091bae2c0d689ff563badf1032
#
_entry.id   bcd37a091bae2c0d689ff563badf1032
#
_cell.length_a   1.000
_cell.length_b   1.000
_cell.length_c   1.000
_cell.angle_alpha   90.00
_cell.angle_beta   90.00
_cell.angle_gamma   90.00
#
_symmetry.space_group_name_H-M   'P 1'
#
loop_
_entity.id
_entity.type
_entity.pdbx_description
1 polymer ?
#
loop_
_entity_poly.entity_id
_entity_poly.type
_entity_poly.pdbx_seq_one_letter_code
_entity_poly.pdbx_strand_id
1 'polypeptide(L)'
;MKRMTQQYLRNIRLLVGNKDTMYDFSKLKIVFEVKVLQMEVPDRCMVSIYNLPEDMIVQALENFTNVQLEVGYGNELQVLYQGEITYWRTYWQDNLVDRVLTLFSAQNQRAEQYGYMIKSWDAGATAKNIAEEVQSSWAKWGVYKDPGGLDVIIPGTAYPRGHVTFGRTADMARTLGRDYNALIKIRNGKSYFVARDKPNMDHVIELNYNTGLLKQPEIVELGIKCECLLNPALSGGAVVHINTKDIIAPMPNKDTHMLTGLWGAIATSGLYYVLDVTHSGDTWGKQWTSSFLASVIQNLGKVEEYPA
;
A
#
# COMPACT_ATOMS: atom_id res chain seq x y z
N MET A 1 -13.65 7.47 24.08
CA MET A 1 -14.69 7.91 23.10
C MET A 1 -14.02 7.98 21.74
N LYS A 2 -14.10 6.90 20.92
CA LYS A 2 -13.55 6.88 19.55
C LYS A 2 -14.31 7.90 18.72
N ARG A 3 -13.64 8.92 18.17
CA ARG A 3 -14.24 9.83 17.21
C ARG A 3 -14.78 9.01 16.04
N MET A 4 -16.09 9.07 15.82
CA MET A 4 -16.67 8.59 14.57
C MET A 4 -16.02 9.40 13.45
N THR A 5 -15.29 8.72 12.58
CA THR A 5 -14.66 9.36 11.42
C THR A 5 -15.78 9.84 10.51
N GLN A 6 -15.92 11.17 10.35
CA GLN A 6 -16.88 11.74 9.42
C GLN A 6 -16.50 11.32 8.01
N GLN A 7 -17.31 10.48 7.37
CA GLN A 7 -17.06 9.97 6.01
C GLN A 7 -17.93 10.70 4.96
N TYR A 8 -18.20 11.98 5.17
CA TYR A 8 -18.86 12.85 4.21
C TYR A 8 -17.96 14.05 3.88
N LEU A 9 -18.25 14.78 2.80
CA LEU A 9 -17.42 15.86 2.26
C LEU A 9 -16.04 15.34 1.81
N ARG A 10 -16.05 14.51 0.76
CA ARG A 10 -14.82 14.01 0.11
C ARG A 10 -13.89 15.17 -0.21
N ASN A 11 -12.62 15.01 0.12
CA ASN A 11 -11.60 16.00 -0.14
C ASN A 11 -10.36 15.33 -0.73
N ILE A 12 -9.71 16.04 -1.64
CA ILE A 12 -8.53 15.59 -2.35
C ILE A 12 -7.54 16.74 -2.47
N ARG A 13 -6.25 16.39 -2.41
CA ARG A 13 -5.17 17.27 -2.81
C ARG A 13 -4.24 16.51 -3.73
N LEU A 14 -4.10 17.00 -4.96
CA LEU A 14 -3.21 16.43 -5.96
C LEU A 14 -2.09 17.42 -6.26
N LEU A 15 -0.89 17.05 -5.89
CA LEU A 15 0.33 17.79 -6.16
C LEU A 15 1.16 17.03 -7.18
N VAL A 16 1.53 17.68 -8.27
CA VAL A 16 2.36 17.12 -9.35
C VAL A 16 3.44 18.10 -9.72
N GLY A 17 4.67 17.63 -9.88
CA GLY A 17 5.79 18.52 -10.20
C GLY A 17 7.14 17.85 -10.04
N ASN A 18 8.13 18.64 -9.69
CA ASN A 18 9.49 18.19 -9.37
C ASN A 18 9.82 18.51 -7.90
N LYS A 19 11.09 18.31 -7.50
CA LYS A 19 11.52 18.57 -6.11
C LYS A 19 11.44 20.05 -5.71
N ASP A 20 11.52 20.95 -6.69
CA ASP A 20 11.61 22.40 -6.45
C ASP A 20 10.25 23.09 -6.63
N THR A 21 9.41 22.55 -7.49
CA THR A 21 8.11 23.15 -7.84
C THR A 21 7.02 22.09 -7.94
N MET A 22 5.98 22.23 -7.14
CA MET A 22 4.79 21.38 -7.15
C MET A 22 3.56 22.22 -7.52
N TYR A 23 2.80 21.74 -8.49
CA TYR A 23 1.54 22.33 -8.94
C TYR A 23 0.35 21.64 -8.27
N ASP A 24 -0.60 22.41 -7.82
CA ASP A 24 -1.83 21.93 -7.19
C ASP A 24 -2.97 21.84 -8.20
N PHE A 25 -3.39 20.63 -8.52
CA PHE A 25 -4.49 20.32 -9.45
C PHE A 25 -5.80 19.95 -8.76
N SER A 26 -5.91 20.10 -7.46
CA SER A 26 -7.05 19.65 -6.64
C SER A 26 -8.42 20.19 -7.07
N LYS A 27 -8.44 21.33 -7.77
CA LYS A 27 -9.68 21.99 -8.25
C LYS A 27 -10.22 21.43 -9.55
N LEU A 28 -9.45 20.61 -10.26
CA LEU A 28 -9.86 19.97 -11.51
C LEU A 28 -10.63 18.68 -11.25
N LYS A 29 -11.28 18.17 -12.30
CA LYS A 29 -11.79 16.81 -12.26
C LYS A 29 -10.63 15.84 -12.28
N ILE A 30 -10.58 14.98 -11.26
CA ILE A 30 -9.52 13.99 -11.06
C ILE A 30 -10.15 12.62 -10.90
N VAL A 31 -9.65 11.65 -11.65
CA VAL A 31 -9.95 10.23 -11.45
C VAL A 31 -8.65 9.53 -11.11
N PHE A 32 -8.64 8.72 -10.06
CA PHE A 32 -7.43 8.02 -9.65
C PHE A 32 -7.69 6.57 -9.26
N GLU A 33 -6.67 5.76 -9.43
CA GLU A 33 -6.58 4.40 -8.94
C GLU A 33 -5.19 4.18 -8.30
N VAL A 34 -5.17 3.78 -7.03
CA VAL A 34 -3.94 3.47 -6.29
C VAL A 34 -3.98 2.01 -5.88
N LYS A 35 -2.98 1.24 -6.31
CA LYS A 35 -2.81 -0.18 -5.94
C LYS A 35 -1.68 -0.33 -4.94
N VAL A 36 -2.03 -0.79 -3.75
CA VAL A 36 -1.12 -1.03 -2.64
C VAL A 36 -1.07 -2.52 -2.37
N LEU A 37 0.09 -3.13 -2.57
CA LEU A 37 0.27 -4.58 -2.47
C LEU A 37 1.13 -4.93 -1.25
N GLN A 38 0.79 -6.01 -0.54
CA GLN A 38 1.64 -6.62 0.48
C GLN A 38 2.64 -7.60 -0.15
N MET A 39 3.27 -7.13 -1.22
CA MET A 39 4.30 -7.84 -1.99
C MET A 39 5.52 -6.93 -2.18
N GLU A 40 6.62 -7.51 -2.60
CA GLU A 40 7.90 -6.80 -2.87
C GLU A 40 7.86 -6.03 -4.21
N VAL A 41 6.68 -5.63 -4.64
CA VAL A 41 6.45 -4.83 -5.84
C VAL A 41 6.12 -3.40 -5.41
N PRO A 42 6.66 -2.38 -6.08
CA PRO A 42 6.31 -1.00 -5.79
C PRO A 42 4.81 -0.75 -5.94
N ASP A 43 4.24 -0.02 -5.00
CA ASP A 43 2.86 0.44 -5.12
C ASP A 43 2.74 1.37 -6.32
N ARG A 44 1.60 1.36 -6.99
CA ARG A 44 1.37 2.08 -8.25
C ARG A 44 0.18 3.01 -8.12
N CYS A 45 0.25 4.12 -8.82
CA CYS A 45 -0.86 5.05 -8.93
C CYS A 45 -1.05 5.47 -10.39
N MET A 46 -2.30 5.50 -10.79
CA MET A 46 -2.77 6.10 -12.03
C MET A 46 -3.65 7.29 -11.67
N VAL A 47 -3.34 8.46 -12.20
CA VAL A 47 -4.13 9.69 -12.00
C VAL A 47 -4.46 10.29 -13.35
N SER A 48 -5.74 10.51 -13.60
CA SER A 48 -6.25 11.21 -14.79
C SER A 48 -6.77 12.58 -14.41
N ILE A 49 -6.21 13.61 -15.02
CA ILE A 49 -6.57 15.03 -14.84
C ILE A 49 -7.29 15.48 -16.10
N TYR A 50 -8.47 16.04 -15.93
CA TYR A 50 -9.33 16.47 -17.02
C TYR A 50 -9.18 17.95 -17.32
N ASN A 51 -9.19 18.27 -18.62
CA ASN A 51 -9.23 19.64 -19.16
C ASN A 51 -8.11 20.56 -18.62
N LEU A 52 -6.90 20.00 -18.50
CA LEU A 52 -5.71 20.78 -18.19
C LEU A 52 -5.38 21.71 -19.38
N PRO A 53 -5.06 23.02 -19.14
CA PRO A 53 -4.62 23.94 -20.18
C PRO A 53 -3.41 23.40 -20.94
N GLU A 54 -3.32 23.73 -22.24
CA GLU A 54 -2.29 23.16 -23.12
C GLU A 54 -0.87 23.57 -22.74
N ASP A 55 -0.68 24.81 -22.35
CA ASP A 55 0.56 25.36 -21.82
C ASP A 55 1.03 24.61 -20.56
N MET A 56 0.10 24.26 -19.69
CA MET A 56 0.41 23.45 -18.50
C MET A 56 0.74 22.01 -18.85
N ILE A 57 0.13 21.44 -19.89
CA ILE A 57 0.50 20.10 -20.36
C ILE A 57 1.95 20.10 -20.88
N VAL A 58 2.34 21.10 -21.68
CA VAL A 58 3.72 21.21 -22.18
C VAL A 58 4.71 21.36 -21.03
N GLN A 59 4.42 22.20 -20.04
CA GLN A 59 5.24 22.32 -18.83
C GLN A 59 5.29 21.02 -18.01
N ALA A 60 4.17 20.29 -17.96
CA ALA A 60 4.08 19.00 -17.29
C ALA A 60 5.03 17.95 -17.92
N LEU A 61 5.14 17.96 -19.25
CA LEU A 61 5.97 17.02 -20.00
C LEU A 61 7.47 17.19 -19.71
N GLU A 62 7.90 18.42 -19.46
CA GLU A 62 9.31 18.75 -19.26
C GLU A 62 9.74 18.64 -17.79
N ASN A 63 8.83 18.87 -16.84
CA ASN A 63 9.18 19.12 -15.45
C ASN A 63 8.55 18.19 -14.42
N PHE A 64 7.52 17.44 -14.77
CA PHE A 64 6.81 16.61 -13.78
C PHE A 64 7.51 15.27 -13.58
N THR A 65 8.09 15.09 -12.41
CA THR A 65 8.79 13.86 -12.03
C THR A 65 8.10 13.13 -10.87
N ASN A 66 7.31 13.86 -10.07
CA ASN A 66 6.72 13.33 -8.84
C ASN A 66 5.22 13.63 -8.77
N VAL A 67 4.50 12.74 -8.12
CA VAL A 67 3.09 12.90 -7.78
C VAL A 67 2.88 12.59 -6.30
N GLN A 68 2.08 13.44 -5.64
CA GLN A 68 1.59 13.21 -4.28
C GLN A 68 0.07 13.37 -4.29
N LEU A 69 -0.60 12.34 -3.80
CA LEU A 69 -2.05 12.27 -3.71
C LEU A 69 -2.44 12.16 -2.23
N GLU A 70 -3.16 13.16 -1.75
CA GLU A 70 -3.76 13.18 -0.43
C GLU A 70 -5.28 13.09 -0.57
N VAL A 71 -5.91 12.27 0.25
CA VAL A 71 -7.36 12.09 0.23
C VAL A 71 -7.90 12.04 1.65
N GLY A 72 -9.19 12.34 1.79
CA GLY A 72 -9.84 12.31 3.09
C GLY A 72 -11.26 12.82 3.07
N TYR A 73 -11.69 13.29 4.22
CA TYR A 73 -13.04 13.82 4.44
C TYR A 73 -12.95 15.12 5.24
N GLY A 74 -13.75 16.11 4.84
CA GLY A 74 -13.72 17.43 5.46
C GLY A 74 -12.33 18.07 5.32
N ASN A 75 -11.74 18.46 6.44
CA ASN A 75 -10.43 19.09 6.49
C ASN A 75 -9.30 18.09 6.81
N GLU A 76 -9.61 16.81 7.01
CA GLU A 76 -8.62 15.79 7.36
C GLU A 76 -8.14 15.08 6.09
N LEU A 77 -7.01 15.51 5.55
CA LEU A 77 -6.34 14.87 4.43
C LEU A 77 -5.19 13.99 4.93
N GLN A 78 -5.04 12.84 4.32
CA GLN A 78 -3.94 11.91 4.57
C GLN A 78 -3.27 11.55 3.25
N VAL A 79 -1.95 11.38 3.27
CA VAL A 79 -1.20 10.93 2.10
C VAL A 79 -1.63 9.51 1.76
N LEU A 80 -2.32 9.36 0.64
CA LEU A 80 -2.67 8.05 0.11
C LEU A 80 -1.52 7.46 -0.69
N TYR A 81 -0.84 8.30 -1.46
CA TYR A 81 0.22 7.88 -2.36
C TYR A 81 1.22 8.99 -2.61
N GLN A 82 2.50 8.62 -2.67
CA GLN A 82 3.60 9.46 -3.11
C GLN A 82 4.54 8.61 -3.98
N GLY A 83 4.87 9.10 -5.19
CA GLY A 83 5.72 8.33 -6.09
C GLY A 83 6.29 9.15 -7.24
N GLU A 84 7.08 8.47 -8.08
CA GLU A 84 7.71 9.04 -9.27
C GLU A 84 6.90 8.69 -10.52
N ILE A 85 6.71 9.66 -11.41
CA ILE A 85 6.01 9.45 -12.67
C ILE A 85 6.89 8.61 -13.59
N THR A 86 6.35 7.49 -14.05
CA THR A 86 7.07 6.56 -14.94
C THR A 86 6.79 6.87 -16.39
N TYR A 87 5.57 7.18 -16.72
CA TYR A 87 5.15 7.66 -18.04
C TYR A 87 3.80 8.38 -17.93
N TRP A 88 3.42 9.05 -18.99
CA TRP A 88 2.16 9.78 -19.12
C TRP A 88 1.61 9.64 -20.53
N ARG A 89 0.30 9.90 -20.67
CA ARG A 89 -0.36 9.98 -21.97
C ARG A 89 -1.43 11.05 -21.94
N THR A 90 -1.67 11.67 -23.10
CA THR A 90 -2.83 12.54 -23.33
C THR A 90 -3.74 11.92 -24.37
N TYR A 91 -5.02 12.06 -24.20
CA TYR A 91 -6.03 11.62 -25.18
C TYR A 91 -7.31 12.43 -25.03
N TRP A 92 -8.15 12.37 -26.05
CA TRP A 92 -9.47 12.96 -26.03
C TRP A 92 -10.49 11.89 -25.70
N GLN A 93 -11.42 12.22 -24.81
CA GLN A 93 -12.53 11.37 -24.39
C GLN A 93 -13.86 12.00 -24.79
N ASP A 94 -14.94 11.22 -24.80
CA ASP A 94 -16.32 11.67 -25.03
C ASP A 94 -16.49 12.52 -26.29
N ASN A 95 -16.19 11.93 -27.46
CA ASN A 95 -16.29 12.57 -28.76
C ASN A 95 -15.47 13.88 -28.87
N LEU A 96 -14.28 13.90 -28.33
CA LEU A 96 -13.33 15.01 -28.36
C LEU A 96 -13.76 16.22 -27.51
N VAL A 97 -14.58 16.02 -26.49
CA VAL A 97 -14.99 17.09 -25.56
C VAL A 97 -13.99 17.25 -24.44
N ASP A 98 -13.60 16.15 -23.79
CA ASP A 98 -12.69 16.18 -22.65
C ASP A 98 -11.27 15.78 -23.07
N ARG A 99 -10.31 16.65 -22.79
CA ARG A 99 -8.89 16.34 -22.90
C ARG A 99 -8.39 15.78 -21.57
N VAL A 100 -7.83 14.58 -21.57
CA VAL A 100 -7.39 13.86 -20.37
C VAL A 100 -5.88 13.68 -20.39
N LEU A 101 -5.21 14.12 -19.34
CA LEU A 101 -3.82 13.79 -19.04
C LEU A 101 -3.80 12.68 -17.99
N THR A 102 -3.31 11.51 -18.36
CA THR A 102 -3.12 10.39 -17.41
C THR A 102 -1.65 10.23 -17.06
N LEU A 103 -1.36 10.30 -15.78
CA LEU A 103 -0.05 10.05 -15.19
C LEU A 103 0.00 8.66 -14.59
N PHE A 104 1.02 7.90 -14.92
CA PHE A 104 1.32 6.60 -14.33
C PHE A 104 2.56 6.73 -13.48
N SER A 105 2.48 6.30 -12.23
CA SER A 105 3.56 6.46 -11.27
C SER A 105 3.80 5.19 -10.45
N ALA A 106 5.02 5.01 -10.01
CA ALA A 106 5.43 3.96 -9.09
C ALA A 106 6.24 4.56 -7.94
N GLN A 107 6.16 3.93 -6.77
CA GLN A 107 6.89 4.43 -5.61
C GLN A 107 8.38 4.25 -5.79
N ASN A 108 9.13 5.35 -5.61
CA ASN A 108 10.59 5.40 -5.62
C ASN A 108 11.25 4.57 -6.74
N GLN A 109 10.72 4.69 -7.95
CA GLN A 109 11.14 3.93 -9.14
C GLN A 109 12.66 3.98 -9.36
N ARG A 110 13.30 5.14 -9.13
CA ARG A 110 14.75 5.29 -9.28
C ARG A 110 15.52 4.46 -8.25
N ALA A 111 15.09 4.47 -6.99
CA ALA A 111 15.73 3.67 -5.94
C ALA A 111 15.60 2.18 -6.21
N GLU A 112 14.46 1.74 -6.74
CA GLU A 112 14.20 0.35 -7.13
C GLU A 112 15.04 -0.09 -8.34
N GLN A 113 15.15 0.74 -9.37
CA GLN A 113 15.85 0.40 -10.61
C GLN A 113 17.36 0.60 -10.55
N TYR A 114 17.81 1.70 -9.95
CA TYR A 114 19.21 2.14 -9.99
C TYR A 114 19.93 2.01 -8.66
N GLY A 115 19.22 1.69 -7.57
CA GLY A 115 19.86 1.38 -6.31
C GLY A 115 20.77 0.16 -6.45
N TYR A 116 22.07 0.34 -6.17
CA TYR A 116 23.07 -0.69 -6.33
C TYR A 116 23.95 -0.79 -5.09
N MET A 117 24.33 -2.00 -4.73
CA MET A 117 25.12 -2.29 -3.54
C MET A 117 26.30 -3.21 -3.89
N ILE A 118 27.48 -2.79 -3.47
CA ILE A 118 28.70 -3.60 -3.51
C ILE A 118 29.36 -3.45 -2.15
N LYS A 119 29.41 -4.54 -1.39
CA LYS A 119 30.05 -4.49 -0.07
C LYS A 119 30.58 -5.84 0.35
N SER A 120 31.81 -5.86 0.85
CA SER A 120 32.40 -7.01 1.53
C SER A 120 32.08 -6.94 3.02
N TRP A 121 31.74 -8.07 3.57
CA TRP A 121 31.38 -8.24 4.97
C TRP A 121 32.33 -9.19 5.64
N ASP A 122 32.82 -8.85 6.80
CA ASP A 122 33.67 -9.73 7.61
C ASP A 122 32.83 -10.82 8.29
N ALA A 123 33.48 -11.87 8.75
CA ALA A 123 32.86 -12.86 9.61
C ALA A 123 32.30 -12.18 10.87
N GLY A 124 31.08 -12.56 11.25
CA GLY A 124 30.37 -11.93 12.37
C GLY A 124 29.40 -10.81 11.94
N ALA A 125 29.38 -10.40 10.67
CA ALA A 125 28.34 -9.50 10.18
C ALA A 125 26.95 -10.13 10.34
N THR A 126 25.92 -9.31 10.61
CA THR A 126 24.55 -9.78 10.84
C THR A 126 23.65 -9.39 9.68
N ALA A 127 22.53 -10.06 9.55
CA ALA A 127 21.48 -9.67 8.60
C ALA A 127 21.01 -8.21 8.83
N LYS A 128 21.03 -7.74 10.09
CA LYS A 128 20.74 -6.35 10.42
C LYS A 128 21.71 -5.38 9.75
N ASN A 129 23.01 -5.69 9.73
CA ASN A 129 24.02 -4.85 9.06
C ASN A 129 23.74 -4.77 7.54
N ILE A 130 23.33 -5.88 6.93
CA ILE A 130 22.97 -5.89 5.51
C ILE A 130 21.69 -5.06 5.27
N ALA A 131 20.70 -5.17 6.13
CA ALA A 131 19.47 -4.39 6.05
C ALA A 131 19.71 -2.88 6.24
N GLU A 132 20.60 -2.50 7.14
CA GLU A 132 21.06 -1.11 7.32
C GLU A 132 21.75 -0.57 6.06
N GLU A 133 22.54 -1.41 5.38
CA GLU A 133 23.17 -1.04 4.11
C GLU A 133 22.13 -0.90 2.98
N VAL A 134 21.11 -1.76 2.94
CA VAL A 134 19.97 -1.62 2.01
C VAL A 134 19.30 -0.26 2.22
N GLN A 135 18.99 0.11 3.46
CA GLN A 135 18.43 1.43 3.76
C GLN A 135 19.38 2.57 3.36
N SER A 136 20.69 2.39 3.59
CA SER A 136 21.70 3.40 3.25
C SER A 136 21.83 3.59 1.75
N SER A 137 21.75 2.51 0.99
CA SER A 137 21.73 2.54 -0.48
C SER A 137 20.49 3.27 -1.01
N TRP A 138 19.31 2.96 -0.48
CA TRP A 138 18.08 3.65 -0.87
C TRP A 138 18.05 5.12 -0.44
N ALA A 139 18.68 5.47 0.69
CA ALA A 139 18.77 6.85 1.16
C ALA A 139 19.52 7.77 0.19
N LYS A 140 20.46 7.25 -0.60
CA LYS A 140 21.13 8.00 -1.68
C LYS A 140 20.16 8.49 -2.75
N TRP A 141 18.99 7.84 -2.86
CA TRP A 141 17.90 8.19 -3.77
C TRP A 141 16.76 8.96 -3.10
N GLY A 142 16.98 9.46 -1.88
CA GLY A 142 16.00 10.26 -1.15
C GLY A 142 14.96 9.45 -0.38
N VAL A 143 15.21 8.16 -0.16
CA VAL A 143 14.34 7.31 0.67
C VAL A 143 14.72 7.51 2.14
N TYR A 144 13.72 7.77 2.97
CA TYR A 144 13.90 7.88 4.43
C TYR A 144 14.19 6.51 5.04
N LYS A 145 15.18 6.46 5.93
CA LYS A 145 15.48 5.27 6.73
C LYS A 145 14.46 5.14 7.85
N ASP A 146 13.98 3.92 8.05
CA ASP A 146 13.18 3.56 9.23
C ASP A 146 14.00 2.64 10.15
N PRO A 147 14.68 3.19 11.16
CA PRO A 147 15.51 2.38 12.05
C PRO A 147 14.69 1.47 12.97
N GLY A 148 13.45 1.84 13.30
CA GLY A 148 12.58 1.07 14.20
C GLY A 148 12.13 -0.28 13.64
N GLY A 149 12.00 -0.39 12.31
CA GLY A 149 11.59 -1.63 11.65
C GLY A 149 12.64 -2.74 11.68
N LEU A 150 13.92 -2.40 11.75
CA LEU A 150 15.03 -3.36 11.67
C LEU A 150 15.11 -4.31 12.87
N ASP A 151 14.84 -3.80 14.09
CA ASP A 151 14.98 -4.57 15.33
C ASP A 151 13.86 -5.60 15.50
N VAL A 152 12.71 -5.33 14.93
CA VAL A 152 11.51 -6.20 15.06
C VAL A 152 11.56 -7.38 14.12
N ILE A 153 12.23 -7.25 12.98
CA ILE A 153 12.03 -8.15 11.84
C ILE A 153 13.23 -9.06 11.59
N ILE A 154 14.43 -8.53 11.72
CA ILE A 154 15.65 -9.27 11.35
C ILE A 154 16.44 -9.66 12.60
N PRO A 155 16.52 -10.96 12.90
CA PRO A 155 17.35 -11.46 14.00
C PRO A 155 18.80 -11.02 13.85
N GLY A 156 19.44 -10.68 14.96
CA GLY A 156 20.86 -10.31 15.01
C GLY A 156 21.83 -11.48 14.82
N THR A 157 21.42 -12.56 14.13
CA THR A 157 22.25 -13.75 13.91
C THR A 157 23.44 -13.41 13.04
N ALA A 158 24.63 -13.73 13.54
CA ALA A 158 25.88 -13.45 12.85
C ALA A 158 26.18 -14.51 11.78
N TYR A 159 26.67 -14.08 10.63
CA TYR A 159 27.18 -14.98 9.60
C TYR A 159 28.55 -15.53 10.02
N PRO A 160 28.75 -16.87 10.01
CA PRO A 160 29.99 -17.46 10.48
C PRO A 160 31.18 -17.21 9.57
N ARG A 161 30.95 -16.79 8.34
CA ARG A 161 31.98 -16.50 7.31
C ARG A 161 31.74 -15.15 6.68
N GLY A 162 32.84 -14.50 6.28
CA GLY A 162 32.77 -13.30 5.45
C GLY A 162 32.09 -13.60 4.10
N HIS A 163 31.37 -12.63 3.57
CA HIS A 163 30.69 -12.73 2.28
C HIS A 163 30.64 -11.38 1.56
N VAL A 164 30.31 -11.41 0.29
CA VAL A 164 30.17 -10.20 -0.52
C VAL A 164 28.73 -10.07 -0.99
N THR A 165 28.15 -8.92 -0.78
CA THR A 165 26.87 -8.55 -1.43
C THR A 165 27.17 -7.74 -2.68
N PHE A 166 26.56 -8.13 -3.79
CA PHE A 166 26.76 -7.51 -5.09
C PHE A 166 25.47 -7.54 -5.90
N GLY A 167 24.97 -6.40 -6.35
CA GLY A 167 23.80 -6.33 -7.20
C GLY A 167 22.85 -5.21 -6.86
N ARG A 168 21.66 -5.26 -7.43
CA ARG A 168 20.62 -4.25 -7.14
C ARG A 168 20.16 -4.35 -5.69
N THR A 169 20.02 -3.20 -5.06
CA THR A 169 19.56 -3.10 -3.66
C THR A 169 18.20 -3.75 -3.46
N ALA A 170 17.29 -3.59 -4.42
CA ALA A 170 15.96 -4.21 -4.38
C ALA A 170 16.01 -5.74 -4.36
N ASP A 171 16.94 -6.36 -5.10
CA ASP A 171 17.11 -7.82 -5.12
C ASP A 171 17.67 -8.32 -3.79
N MET A 172 18.60 -7.57 -3.18
CA MET A 172 19.10 -7.86 -1.83
C MET A 172 18.00 -7.75 -0.78
N ALA A 173 17.17 -6.72 -0.87
CA ALA A 173 16.01 -6.54 -0.01
C ALA A 173 15.03 -7.72 -0.10
N ARG A 174 14.74 -8.19 -1.32
CA ARG A 174 13.89 -9.37 -1.56
C ARG A 174 14.49 -10.66 -1.00
N THR A 175 15.80 -10.83 -1.16
CA THR A 175 16.51 -11.99 -0.60
C THR A 175 16.41 -11.99 0.92
N LEU A 176 16.74 -10.87 1.56
CA LEU A 176 16.58 -10.73 3.01
C LEU A 176 15.12 -10.95 3.44
N GLY A 177 14.15 -10.42 2.69
CA GLY A 177 12.74 -10.60 2.99
C GLY A 177 12.31 -12.06 2.98
N ARG A 178 12.81 -12.85 2.03
CA ARG A 178 12.56 -14.31 1.97
C ARG A 178 13.24 -15.06 3.10
N ASP A 179 14.50 -14.77 3.36
CA ASP A 179 15.30 -15.48 4.37
C ASP A 179 14.77 -15.27 5.79
N TYR A 180 14.16 -14.12 6.06
CA TYR A 180 13.68 -13.74 7.39
C TYR A 180 12.14 -13.60 7.49
N ASN A 181 11.42 -14.12 6.51
CA ASN A 181 9.95 -14.01 6.43
C ASN A 181 9.43 -12.58 6.67
N ALA A 182 10.11 -11.62 6.05
CA ALA A 182 9.79 -10.20 6.13
C ALA A 182 9.39 -9.62 4.78
N LEU A 183 8.64 -8.56 4.79
CA LEU A 183 8.41 -7.70 3.65
C LEU A 183 9.35 -6.50 3.76
N ILE A 184 10.21 -6.33 2.77
CA ILE A 184 11.16 -5.23 2.70
C ILE A 184 10.93 -4.49 1.40
N LYS A 185 10.43 -3.27 1.47
CA LYS A 185 10.15 -2.43 0.30
C LYS A 185 10.23 -0.94 0.63
N ILE A 186 10.06 -0.10 -0.37
CA ILE A 186 9.92 1.34 -0.18
C ILE A 186 8.43 1.68 -0.24
N ARG A 187 7.96 2.49 0.72
CA ARG A 187 6.58 2.93 0.79
C ARG A 187 6.50 4.40 1.20
N ASN A 188 5.78 5.20 0.41
CA ASN A 188 5.63 6.65 0.63
C ASN A 188 6.95 7.36 0.99
N GLY A 189 8.01 7.05 0.24
CA GLY A 189 9.32 7.65 0.43
C GLY A 189 10.11 7.13 1.63
N LYS A 190 9.65 6.08 2.32
CA LYS A 190 10.34 5.46 3.47
C LYS A 190 10.66 4.01 3.20
N SER A 191 11.77 3.52 3.75
CA SER A 191 12.04 2.09 3.80
C SER A 191 11.07 1.42 4.78
N TYR A 192 10.42 0.35 4.33
CA TYR A 192 9.36 -0.33 5.06
C TYR A 192 9.78 -1.79 5.30
N PHE A 193 9.91 -2.15 6.58
CA PHE A 193 10.31 -3.47 7.03
C PHE A 193 9.24 -4.01 7.96
N VAL A 194 8.57 -5.09 7.58
CA VAL A 194 7.47 -5.69 8.34
C VAL A 194 7.58 -7.20 8.32
N ALA A 195 7.46 -7.84 9.47
CA ALA A 195 7.35 -9.29 9.56
C ALA A 195 6.02 -9.74 8.92
N ARG A 196 6.07 -10.80 8.10
CA ARG A 196 4.86 -11.31 7.40
C ARG A 196 3.92 -12.06 8.33
N ASP A 197 4.46 -12.63 9.40
CA ASP A 197 3.75 -13.44 10.38
C ASP A 197 3.33 -12.69 11.65
N LYS A 198 3.72 -11.41 11.76
CA LYS A 198 3.42 -10.56 12.93
C LYS A 198 2.71 -9.28 12.49
N PRO A 199 1.41 -9.36 12.20
CA PRO A 199 0.63 -8.17 11.87
C PRO A 199 0.64 -7.19 13.03
N ASN A 200 0.69 -5.90 12.73
CA ASN A 200 0.62 -4.86 13.74
C ASN A 200 -0.82 -4.76 14.29
N MET A 201 -1.01 -5.23 15.51
CA MET A 201 -2.29 -5.21 16.21
C MET A 201 -2.59 -3.87 16.91
N ASP A 202 -1.65 -2.92 16.94
CA ASP A 202 -1.85 -1.65 17.64
C ASP A 202 -2.95 -0.79 16.97
N HIS A 203 -3.19 -1.02 15.67
CA HIS A 203 -4.14 -0.27 14.87
C HIS A 203 -5.07 -1.19 14.08
N VAL A 204 -6.04 -1.79 14.76
CA VAL A 204 -7.09 -2.58 14.12
C VAL A 204 -8.17 -1.64 13.57
N ILE A 205 -8.50 -1.80 12.29
CA ILE A 205 -9.53 -1.01 11.61
C ILE A 205 -10.85 -1.75 11.71
N GLU A 206 -11.82 -1.19 12.43
CA GLU A 206 -13.18 -1.71 12.52
C GLU A 206 -13.95 -1.40 11.24
N LEU A 207 -14.47 -2.44 10.57
CA LEU A 207 -15.27 -2.32 9.36
C LEU A 207 -16.65 -2.96 9.55
N ASN A 208 -17.66 -2.10 9.51
CA ASN A 208 -19.07 -2.47 9.51
C ASN A 208 -19.87 -1.42 8.72
N TYR A 209 -21.17 -1.57 8.59
CA TYR A 209 -22.01 -0.62 7.86
C TYR A 209 -21.95 0.81 8.41
N ASN A 210 -21.72 0.99 9.71
CA ASN A 210 -21.61 2.32 10.33
C ASN A 210 -20.21 2.94 10.13
N THR A 211 -19.19 2.13 9.85
CA THR A 211 -17.81 2.59 9.64
C THR A 211 -17.40 2.61 8.18
N GLY A 212 -18.36 2.42 7.26
CA GLY A 212 -18.15 2.63 5.83
C GLY A 212 -18.07 1.35 4.99
N LEU A 213 -18.44 0.19 5.49
CA LEU A 213 -18.57 -1.02 4.67
C LEU A 213 -19.72 -0.81 3.67
N LEU A 214 -19.42 -0.96 2.35
CA LEU A 214 -20.38 -0.69 1.28
C LEU A 214 -21.11 -1.95 0.83
N LYS A 215 -20.44 -3.08 0.86
CA LYS A 215 -20.97 -4.38 0.44
C LYS A 215 -20.67 -5.42 1.50
N GLN A 216 -21.51 -6.44 1.55
CA GLN A 216 -21.21 -7.63 2.33
C GLN A 216 -19.91 -8.26 1.86
N PRO A 217 -18.96 -8.56 2.78
CA PRO A 217 -17.74 -9.25 2.42
C PRO A 217 -18.00 -10.63 1.84
N GLU A 218 -17.27 -11.00 0.81
CA GLU A 218 -17.38 -12.29 0.12
C GLU A 218 -16.18 -13.15 0.47
N ILE A 219 -16.42 -14.43 0.78
CA ILE A 219 -15.35 -15.40 0.96
C ILE A 219 -14.79 -15.80 -0.39
N VAL A 220 -13.47 -15.73 -0.52
CA VAL A 220 -12.72 -16.15 -1.71
C VAL A 220 -11.61 -17.13 -1.28
N GLU A 221 -10.97 -17.78 -2.25
CA GLU A 221 -9.95 -18.81 -2.00
C GLU A 221 -8.81 -18.35 -1.04
N LEU A 222 -8.39 -17.09 -1.11
CA LEU A 222 -7.31 -16.52 -0.30
C LEU A 222 -7.77 -15.82 0.97
N GLY A 223 -9.09 -15.78 1.26
CA GLY A 223 -9.64 -15.09 2.42
C GLY A 223 -10.97 -14.41 2.14
N ILE A 224 -11.06 -13.11 2.39
CA ILE A 224 -12.27 -12.32 2.15
C ILE A 224 -11.97 -11.13 1.22
N LYS A 225 -12.92 -10.86 0.33
CA LYS A 225 -12.93 -9.66 -0.50
C LYS A 225 -13.94 -8.67 0.04
N CYS A 226 -13.51 -7.44 0.24
CA CYS A 226 -14.32 -6.38 0.83
C CYS A 226 -14.27 -5.10 0.00
N GLU A 227 -15.33 -4.32 0.08
CA GLU A 227 -15.41 -2.96 -0.48
C GLU A 227 -15.97 -2.00 0.57
N CYS A 228 -15.26 -0.93 0.85
CA CYS A 228 -15.66 0.10 1.80
C CYS A 228 -15.48 1.49 1.23
N LEU A 229 -16.00 2.51 1.92
CA LEU A 229 -15.68 3.91 1.63
C LEU A 229 -14.16 4.10 1.69
N LEU A 230 -13.66 4.99 0.84
CA LEU A 230 -12.23 5.22 0.72
C LEU A 230 -11.62 5.54 2.09
N ASN A 231 -10.67 4.71 2.52
CA ASN A 231 -9.99 4.85 3.80
C ASN A 231 -8.47 4.78 3.57
N PRO A 232 -7.74 5.89 3.70
CA PRO A 232 -6.29 5.92 3.51
C PRO A 232 -5.51 5.05 4.51
N ALA A 233 -6.08 4.75 5.67
CA ALA A 233 -5.45 3.87 6.66
C ALA A 233 -5.40 2.41 6.22
N LEU A 234 -6.28 2.00 5.28
CA LEU A 234 -6.22 0.68 4.68
C LEU A 234 -5.00 0.58 3.77
N SER A 235 -4.16 -0.36 4.08
CA SER A 235 -2.95 -0.61 3.30
C SER A 235 -2.57 -2.09 3.40
N GLY A 236 -1.77 -2.58 2.46
CA GLY A 236 -1.23 -3.93 2.58
C GLY A 236 -0.48 -4.09 3.92
N GLY A 237 -0.83 -5.09 4.69
CA GLY A 237 -0.32 -5.31 6.04
C GLY A 237 -1.17 -4.74 7.17
N ALA A 238 -2.22 -3.99 6.88
CA ALA A 238 -3.16 -3.53 7.90
C ALA A 238 -3.99 -4.69 8.46
N VAL A 239 -4.44 -4.55 9.70
CA VAL A 239 -5.38 -5.50 10.32
C VAL A 239 -6.77 -4.87 10.33
N VAL A 240 -7.75 -5.62 9.86
CA VAL A 240 -9.15 -5.23 9.88
C VAL A 240 -9.96 -6.21 10.73
N HIS A 241 -10.93 -5.69 11.46
CA HIS A 241 -11.92 -6.48 12.16
C HIS A 241 -13.26 -6.37 11.45
N ILE A 242 -13.84 -7.51 11.07
CA ILE A 242 -15.13 -7.62 10.39
C ILE A 242 -15.95 -8.66 11.13
N ASN A 243 -17.17 -8.29 11.50
CA ASN A 243 -18.06 -9.24 12.18
C ASN A 243 -18.39 -10.40 11.23
N THR A 244 -18.22 -11.61 11.70
CA THR A 244 -18.47 -12.83 10.92
C THR A 244 -19.91 -12.95 10.43
N LYS A 245 -20.88 -12.35 11.12
CA LYS A 245 -22.28 -12.30 10.72
C LYS A 245 -22.53 -11.48 9.46
N ASP A 246 -21.62 -10.58 9.13
CA ASP A 246 -21.73 -9.70 7.97
C ASP A 246 -21.11 -10.31 6.70
N ILE A 247 -20.52 -11.50 6.80
CA ILE A 247 -19.82 -12.17 5.69
C ILE A 247 -20.77 -13.09 4.93
N ILE A 248 -20.79 -12.95 3.59
CA ILE A 248 -21.50 -13.90 2.73
C ILE A 248 -20.67 -15.18 2.63
N ALA A 249 -21.22 -16.21 3.20
CA ALA A 249 -20.67 -17.54 3.10
C ALA A 249 -21.24 -18.25 1.87
N PRO A 250 -20.44 -18.72 0.88
CA PRO A 250 -20.94 -19.60 -0.16
C PRO A 250 -21.46 -20.89 0.47
N MET A 251 -22.64 -21.35 0.05
CA MET A 251 -23.14 -22.67 0.50
C MET A 251 -22.16 -23.75 0.04
N PRO A 252 -21.62 -24.59 0.94
CA PRO A 252 -20.70 -25.64 0.54
C PRO A 252 -21.42 -26.61 -0.39
N ASN A 253 -20.97 -26.75 -1.61
CA ASN A 253 -21.33 -27.91 -2.43
C ASN A 253 -20.59 -29.13 -1.85
N LYS A 254 -21.23 -30.29 -1.83
CA LYS A 254 -20.67 -31.51 -1.21
C LYS A 254 -19.29 -31.92 -1.74
N ASP A 255 -18.90 -31.41 -2.86
CA ASP A 255 -17.63 -31.70 -3.55
C ASP A 255 -16.49 -30.71 -3.24
N THR A 256 -16.71 -29.64 -2.49
CA THR A 256 -15.69 -28.62 -2.18
C THR A 256 -15.11 -28.79 -0.77
N HIS A 257 -14.39 -29.89 -0.54
CA HIS A 257 -13.65 -30.12 0.71
C HIS A 257 -12.59 -29.07 1.04
N MET A 258 -12.12 -28.28 0.06
CA MET A 258 -11.11 -27.23 0.27
C MET A 258 -11.61 -26.03 1.10
N LEU A 259 -12.89 -25.72 1.03
CA LEU A 259 -13.45 -24.55 1.73
C LEU A 259 -13.79 -24.82 3.20
N THR A 260 -13.94 -26.09 3.60
CA THR A 260 -14.35 -26.42 4.96
C THR A 260 -13.31 -26.08 6.03
N GLY A 261 -12.01 -26.17 5.71
CA GLY A 261 -10.93 -25.75 6.62
C GLY A 261 -10.84 -24.22 6.82
N LEU A 262 -11.08 -23.47 5.75
CA LEU A 262 -11.08 -22.00 5.78
C LEU A 262 -12.30 -21.46 6.57
N TRP A 263 -13.44 -22.13 6.47
CA TRP A 263 -14.68 -21.77 7.16
C TRP A 263 -14.53 -21.77 8.67
N GLY A 264 -13.92 -22.81 9.23
CA GLY A 264 -13.69 -22.90 10.67
C GLY A 264 -12.77 -21.79 11.22
N ALA A 265 -11.81 -21.36 10.42
CA ALA A 265 -10.90 -20.28 10.80
C ALA A 265 -11.55 -18.89 10.69
N ILE A 266 -12.37 -18.66 9.67
CA ILE A 266 -13.08 -17.39 9.45
C ILE A 266 -14.12 -17.14 10.53
N ALA A 267 -14.77 -18.18 11.03
CA ALA A 267 -15.87 -18.07 11.99
C ALA A 267 -15.45 -17.63 13.41
N THR A 268 -14.17 -17.62 13.74
CA THR A 268 -13.76 -17.54 15.16
C THR A 268 -13.17 -16.21 15.62
N SER A 269 -12.48 -15.44 14.77
CA SER A 269 -11.77 -14.24 15.25
C SER A 269 -12.26 -12.91 14.68
N GLY A 270 -12.90 -12.90 13.52
CA GLY A 270 -13.25 -11.66 12.84
C GLY A 270 -12.05 -10.78 12.41
N LEU A 271 -10.82 -11.22 12.67
CA LEU A 271 -9.59 -10.47 12.37
C LEU A 271 -8.95 -10.98 11.08
N TYR A 272 -8.65 -10.04 10.19
CA TYR A 272 -8.09 -10.32 8.87
C TYR A 272 -6.89 -9.42 8.59
N TYR A 273 -5.93 -9.97 7.88
CA TYR A 273 -4.73 -9.29 7.45
C TYR A 273 -4.86 -8.90 5.97
N VAL A 274 -4.74 -7.63 5.67
CA VAL A 274 -4.93 -7.08 4.34
C VAL A 274 -3.74 -7.43 3.44
N LEU A 275 -4.01 -8.11 2.31
CA LEU A 275 -3.01 -8.53 1.33
C LEU A 275 -2.81 -7.48 0.23
N ASP A 276 -3.91 -6.97 -0.30
CA ASP A 276 -3.90 -5.91 -1.31
C ASP A 276 -5.05 -4.94 -1.09
N VAL A 277 -4.86 -3.72 -1.57
CA VAL A 277 -5.89 -2.68 -1.56
C VAL A 277 -5.84 -1.93 -2.88
N THR A 278 -6.99 -1.72 -3.47
CA THR A 278 -7.18 -0.79 -4.58
C THR A 278 -8.07 0.35 -4.10
N HIS A 279 -7.50 1.54 -4.02
CA HIS A 279 -8.24 2.76 -3.75
C HIS A 279 -8.63 3.41 -5.08
N SER A 280 -9.89 3.74 -5.24
CA SER A 280 -10.39 4.38 -6.46
C SER A 280 -11.27 5.58 -6.12
N GLY A 281 -11.06 6.68 -6.82
CA GLY A 281 -11.82 7.89 -6.61
C GLY A 281 -12.05 8.69 -7.88
N ASP A 282 -13.20 9.35 -7.92
CA ASP A 282 -13.59 10.34 -8.92
C ASP A 282 -14.13 11.56 -8.18
N THR A 283 -13.50 12.72 -8.36
CA THR A 283 -13.86 13.95 -7.65
C THR A 283 -15.26 14.46 -8.02
N TRP A 284 -15.74 14.18 -9.22
CA TRP A 284 -17.05 14.59 -9.73
C TRP A 284 -18.04 13.44 -9.83
N GLY A 285 -17.55 12.20 -9.79
CA GLY A 285 -18.35 11.01 -9.89
C GLY A 285 -18.75 10.41 -8.54
N LYS A 286 -19.30 9.21 -8.58
CA LYS A 286 -19.77 8.49 -7.38
C LYS A 286 -18.67 7.64 -6.74
N GLN A 287 -17.62 7.29 -7.49
CA GLN A 287 -16.59 6.38 -7.03
C GLN A 287 -15.70 7.06 -5.98
N TRP A 288 -15.65 6.45 -4.81
CA TRP A 288 -14.79 6.87 -3.70
C TRP A 288 -14.65 5.70 -2.73
N THR A 289 -13.90 4.68 -3.14
CA THR A 289 -13.93 3.37 -2.48
C THR A 289 -12.54 2.80 -2.29
N SER A 290 -12.40 1.95 -1.29
CA SER A 290 -11.28 1.04 -1.09
C SER A 290 -11.78 -0.39 -1.22
N SER A 291 -11.28 -1.11 -2.21
CA SER A 291 -11.53 -2.53 -2.42
C SER A 291 -10.30 -3.30 -1.98
N PHE A 292 -10.44 -4.32 -1.15
CA PHE A 292 -9.29 -5.03 -0.63
C PHE A 292 -9.55 -6.54 -0.50
N LEU A 293 -8.46 -7.29 -0.54
CA LEU A 293 -8.39 -8.71 -0.22
C LEU A 293 -7.69 -8.87 1.12
N ALA A 294 -8.28 -9.64 2.02
CA ALA A 294 -7.69 -9.91 3.32
C ALA A 294 -7.72 -11.40 3.65
N SER A 295 -6.65 -11.89 4.23
CA SER A 295 -6.52 -13.27 4.68
C SER A 295 -6.73 -13.40 6.17
N VAL A 296 -7.15 -14.58 6.62
CA VAL A 296 -7.29 -14.89 8.03
C VAL A 296 -5.91 -14.87 8.70
N ILE A 297 -5.83 -14.26 9.86
CA ILE A 297 -4.63 -14.29 10.68
C ILE A 297 -4.54 -15.70 11.33
N GLN A 298 -3.76 -16.58 10.71
CA GLN A 298 -3.46 -17.90 11.27
C GLN A 298 -2.26 -17.76 12.22
N ASN A 299 -2.38 -18.31 13.44
CA ASN A 299 -1.28 -18.40 14.44
C ASN A 299 -0.92 -17.13 15.21
N LEU A 300 -1.84 -16.24 15.49
CA LEU A 300 -1.68 -15.41 16.67
C LEU A 300 -1.97 -16.31 17.89
N GLY A 301 -0.91 -16.75 18.56
CA GLY A 301 -1.06 -17.44 19.82
C GLY A 301 -1.97 -16.63 20.74
N LYS A 302 -3.06 -17.24 21.22
CA LYS A 302 -4.09 -16.72 22.11
C LYS A 302 -4.25 -15.20 22.01
N VAL A 303 -5.05 -14.76 21.05
CA VAL A 303 -5.60 -13.40 21.06
C VAL A 303 -6.47 -13.34 22.31
N GLU A 304 -6.07 -12.56 23.30
CA GLU A 304 -6.97 -12.17 24.39
C GLU A 304 -8.21 -11.58 23.75
N GLU A 305 -9.40 -12.05 24.19
CA GLU A 305 -10.70 -11.68 23.63
C GLU A 305 -10.77 -10.16 23.42
N TYR A 306 -10.96 -9.77 22.17
CA TYR A 306 -11.23 -8.37 21.84
C TYR A 306 -12.56 -8.02 22.51
N PRO A 307 -12.63 -7.03 23.39
CA PRO A 307 -13.89 -6.72 24.08
C PRO A 307 -14.95 -6.31 23.06
N ALA A 308 -16.12 -6.93 23.16
CA ALA A 308 -17.28 -6.73 22.32
C ALA A 308 -17.81 -5.26 22.34
#